data_673d12567c7624066f2880ca2c018996
#
_entry.id   673d12567c7624066f2880ca2c018996
#
_cell.length_a   1.000
_cell.length_b   1.000
_cell.length_c   1.000
_cell.angle_alpha   90.00
_cell.angle_beta   90.00
_cell.angle_gamma   90.00
#
_symmetry.space_group_name_H-M   'P 1'
#
loop_
_entity.id
_entity.type
_entity.pdbx_description
1 polymer ?
#
loop_
_entity_poly.entity_id
_entity_poly.type
_entity_poly.pdbx_seq_one_letter_code
_entity_poly.pdbx_strand_id
1 'polypeptide(L)'
;MRSNERVLTMLAAAFRRRKGYHVDITFQFTQPGVPDFQVSGKLDVVFPGSLLFTTASKEGLVTAATTDAKGFTRLNFPKSEAMVTPMRPSRSRVSRCLAATSMFDDGLSDILAGLMPYGGDISLVRDAGTAVINEIPCIGYIVDIGKKTANPSSVTVYIGKSDQQLYRFISDHPTVKGAQRTVTFGVVKDISALPSDPKVSDKGMQKMTAEPEFDGTVVIGKMAPPLVGTTLLGKTFDLDTPTPAKARIVHFWSMNDSNSCLQIVDINQAITPFPKGTVQVISVCLDHVQNPQQLRAFWKRTGATWQTIVDPLGPDSDAARTWRTDTPGGIVILSRSGKVQSIGQRSMDITDAVNAAMRLP
;
A
#
# COMPACT_ATOMS: atom_id res chain seq x y z
N MET A 1 14.50 -20.21 10.86
CA MET A 1 13.19 -19.53 10.83
C MET A 1 12.49 -19.82 12.14
N ARG A 2 12.17 -18.80 12.93
CA ARG A 2 11.44 -18.94 14.20
C ARG A 2 10.04 -19.45 13.89
N SER A 3 9.46 -20.29 14.76
CA SER A 3 8.12 -20.90 14.57
C SER A 3 7.01 -19.89 14.26
N ASN A 4 7.22 -18.65 14.63
CA ASN A 4 6.25 -17.53 14.55
C ASN A 4 6.07 -16.95 13.14
N GLU A 5 7.13 -16.94 12.30
CA GLU A 5 7.03 -16.46 10.91
C GLU A 5 6.30 -17.45 9.98
N ARG A 6 6.12 -18.69 10.44
CA ARG A 6 5.60 -19.80 9.62
C ARG A 6 4.16 -19.57 9.16
N VAL A 7 3.28 -19.00 9.99
CA VAL A 7 1.85 -18.92 9.72
C VAL A 7 1.56 -18.06 8.49
N LEU A 8 1.98 -16.79 8.50
CA LEU A 8 1.73 -15.90 7.36
C LEU A 8 2.55 -16.28 6.12
N THR A 9 3.77 -16.76 6.32
CA THR A 9 4.61 -17.30 5.22
C THR A 9 3.94 -18.51 4.57
N MET A 10 3.33 -19.39 5.35
CA MET A 10 2.59 -20.55 4.86
C MET A 10 1.36 -20.12 4.05
N LEU A 11 0.59 -19.14 4.55
CA LEU A 11 -0.56 -18.60 3.83
C LEU A 11 -0.15 -17.96 2.49
N ALA A 12 0.86 -17.09 2.50
CA ALA A 12 1.38 -16.48 1.28
C ALA A 12 1.89 -17.54 0.29
N ALA A 13 2.59 -18.59 0.78
CA ALA A 13 3.06 -19.69 -0.04
C ALA A 13 1.91 -20.51 -0.66
N ALA A 14 0.79 -20.68 0.05
CA ALA A 14 -0.39 -21.35 -0.48
C ALA A 14 -0.96 -20.62 -1.71
N PHE A 15 -1.08 -19.29 -1.66
CA PHE A 15 -1.50 -18.49 -2.80
C PHE A 15 -0.42 -18.38 -3.89
N ARG A 16 0.87 -18.37 -3.51
CA ARG A 16 1.99 -18.30 -4.49
C ARG A 16 2.05 -19.52 -5.41
N ARG A 17 1.66 -20.69 -4.93
CA ARG A 17 1.66 -21.95 -5.71
C ARG A 17 0.54 -22.02 -6.75
N ARG A 18 -0.53 -21.22 -6.58
CA ARG A 18 -1.67 -21.23 -7.48
C ARG A 18 -1.36 -20.48 -8.77
N LYS A 19 -1.89 -20.98 -9.89
CA LYS A 19 -1.91 -20.26 -11.17
C LYS A 19 -3.02 -19.23 -11.22
N GLY A 20 -4.11 -19.48 -10.51
CA GLY A 20 -5.22 -18.59 -10.30
C GLY A 20 -6.19 -19.19 -9.29
N TYR A 21 -7.06 -18.36 -8.74
CA TYR A 21 -8.06 -18.80 -7.77
C TYR A 21 -9.31 -17.91 -7.77
N HIS A 22 -10.40 -18.51 -7.36
CA HIS A 22 -11.67 -17.86 -7.04
C HIS A 22 -11.97 -18.04 -5.56
N VAL A 23 -12.50 -16.99 -4.92
CA VAL A 23 -13.00 -17.07 -3.55
C VAL A 23 -14.16 -16.10 -3.33
N ASP A 24 -15.23 -16.57 -2.71
CA ASP A 24 -16.30 -15.74 -2.18
C ASP A 24 -15.83 -15.10 -0.87
N ILE A 25 -16.15 -13.81 -0.67
CA ILE A 25 -15.65 -13.02 0.46
C ILE A 25 -16.83 -12.29 1.10
N THR A 26 -16.82 -12.22 2.44
CA THR A 26 -17.70 -11.32 3.19
C THR A 26 -16.85 -10.33 3.97
N PHE A 27 -17.10 -9.05 3.76
CA PHE A 27 -16.51 -7.96 4.53
C PHE A 27 -17.48 -7.49 5.60
N GLN A 28 -17.00 -7.34 6.82
CA GLN A 28 -17.73 -6.73 7.92
C GLN A 28 -16.87 -5.63 8.53
N PHE A 29 -17.46 -4.45 8.67
CA PHE A 29 -16.84 -3.32 9.33
C PHE A 29 -17.65 -3.02 10.58
N THR A 30 -16.97 -3.02 11.73
CA THR A 30 -17.54 -2.68 13.02
C THR A 30 -16.88 -1.43 13.55
N GLN A 31 -17.67 -0.51 14.10
CA GLN A 31 -17.18 0.71 14.72
C GLN A 31 -18.08 1.05 15.91
N PRO A 32 -17.52 1.41 17.07
CA PRO A 32 -18.32 1.78 18.22
C PRO A 32 -19.33 2.91 17.92
N GLY A 33 -20.59 2.68 18.22
CA GLY A 33 -21.66 3.67 18.01
C GLY A 33 -22.19 3.79 16.57
N VAL A 34 -21.71 2.96 15.65
CA VAL A 34 -22.18 2.93 14.26
C VAL A 34 -22.74 1.52 13.96
N PRO A 35 -23.85 1.40 13.24
CA PRO A 35 -24.35 0.08 12.80
C PRO A 35 -23.28 -0.66 11.98
N ASP A 36 -23.18 -1.97 12.21
CA ASP A 36 -22.28 -2.83 11.44
C ASP A 36 -22.62 -2.77 9.95
N PHE A 37 -21.59 -2.61 9.15
CA PHE A 37 -21.71 -2.64 7.69
C PHE A 37 -21.15 -3.95 7.16
N GLN A 38 -21.94 -4.65 6.34
CA GLN A 38 -21.55 -5.91 5.74
C GLN A 38 -21.74 -5.88 4.22
N VAL A 39 -20.76 -6.39 3.49
CA VAL A 39 -20.77 -6.48 2.02
C VAL A 39 -20.27 -7.85 1.61
N SER A 40 -20.95 -8.50 0.68
CA SER A 40 -20.49 -9.72 0.03
C SER A 40 -19.65 -9.38 -1.19
N GLY A 41 -18.62 -10.17 -1.47
CA GLY A 41 -17.74 -9.99 -2.59
C GLY A 41 -17.31 -11.29 -3.24
N LYS A 42 -16.76 -11.17 -4.44
CA LYS A 42 -16.11 -12.27 -5.17
C LYS A 42 -14.75 -11.78 -5.64
N LEU A 43 -13.75 -12.61 -5.47
CA LEU A 43 -12.39 -12.34 -5.90
C LEU A 43 -11.91 -13.46 -6.81
N ASP A 44 -11.59 -13.11 -8.02
CA ASP A 44 -10.96 -13.95 -9.01
C ASP A 44 -9.57 -13.39 -9.34
N VAL A 45 -8.54 -14.20 -9.24
CA VAL A 45 -7.17 -13.84 -9.56
C VAL A 45 -6.57 -14.87 -10.50
N VAL A 46 -5.92 -14.41 -11.56
CA VAL A 46 -5.10 -15.24 -12.44
C VAL A 46 -3.72 -14.59 -12.56
N PHE A 47 -2.71 -15.30 -12.11
CA PHE A 47 -1.35 -14.79 -12.11
C PHE A 47 -0.72 -14.79 -13.52
N PRO A 48 0.17 -13.84 -13.82
CA PRO A 48 0.89 -12.98 -12.88
C PRO A 48 0.17 -11.69 -12.43
N GLY A 49 -0.92 -11.25 -13.04
CA GLY A 49 -1.44 -9.94 -12.70
C GLY A 49 -2.87 -9.64 -13.18
N SER A 50 -3.67 -10.66 -13.43
CA SER A 50 -5.08 -10.50 -13.80
C SER A 50 -5.99 -10.64 -12.56
N LEU A 51 -6.99 -9.78 -12.45
CA LEU A 51 -7.88 -9.67 -11.30
C LEU A 51 -9.28 -9.29 -11.77
N LEU A 52 -10.28 -9.89 -11.15
CA LEU A 52 -11.66 -9.43 -11.11
C LEU A 52 -12.14 -9.48 -9.67
N PHE A 53 -12.49 -8.35 -9.12
CA PHE A 53 -13.06 -8.22 -7.78
C PHE A 53 -14.38 -7.48 -7.86
N THR A 54 -15.40 -8.00 -7.21
CA THR A 54 -16.73 -7.37 -7.16
C THR A 54 -17.25 -7.41 -5.75
N THR A 55 -17.94 -6.35 -5.33
CA THR A 55 -18.72 -6.32 -4.10
C THR A 55 -20.15 -5.90 -4.38
N ALA A 56 -21.09 -6.48 -3.64
CA ALA A 56 -22.49 -6.14 -3.75
C ALA A 56 -23.12 -6.01 -2.35
N SER A 57 -23.94 -4.98 -2.17
CA SER A 57 -24.87 -4.82 -1.07
C SER A 57 -26.25 -5.41 -1.46
N LYS A 58 -27.22 -5.31 -0.55
CA LYS A 58 -28.61 -5.69 -0.85
C LYS A 58 -29.20 -4.85 -1.98
N GLU A 59 -28.74 -3.61 -2.16
CA GLU A 59 -29.19 -2.65 -3.17
C GLU A 59 -28.50 -2.86 -4.53
N GLY A 60 -27.49 -3.71 -4.61
CA GLY A 60 -26.82 -4.02 -5.87
C GLY A 60 -25.31 -3.93 -5.82
N LEU A 61 -24.68 -3.86 -6.99
CA LEU A 61 -23.23 -3.81 -7.14
C LEU A 61 -22.67 -2.49 -6.59
N VAL A 62 -21.72 -2.56 -5.67
CA VAL A 62 -21.12 -1.39 -4.99
C VAL A 62 -19.80 -1.01 -5.66
N THR A 63 -18.91 -1.97 -5.81
CA THR A 63 -17.58 -1.76 -6.36
C THR A 63 -17.19 -2.94 -7.23
N ALA A 64 -16.49 -2.66 -8.31
CA ALA A 64 -15.72 -3.68 -9.02
C ALA A 64 -14.32 -3.18 -9.31
N ALA A 65 -13.40 -4.11 -9.42
CA ALA A 65 -12.03 -3.84 -9.81
C ALA A 65 -11.58 -4.92 -10.79
N THR A 66 -11.03 -4.51 -11.91
CA THR A 66 -10.58 -5.44 -12.94
C THR A 66 -9.25 -4.99 -13.52
N THR A 67 -8.55 -5.92 -14.15
CA THR A 67 -7.29 -5.64 -14.85
C THR A 67 -7.40 -6.07 -16.30
N ASP A 68 -6.80 -5.31 -17.18
CA ASP A 68 -6.61 -5.66 -18.58
C ASP A 68 -5.14 -5.44 -19.00
N ALA A 69 -4.85 -5.53 -20.28
CA ALA A 69 -3.50 -5.30 -20.81
C ALA A 69 -2.98 -3.87 -20.56
N LYS A 70 -3.88 -2.89 -20.36
CA LYS A 70 -3.57 -1.47 -20.18
C LYS A 70 -3.36 -1.10 -18.72
N GLY A 71 -4.05 -1.76 -17.80
CA GLY A 71 -3.95 -1.38 -16.41
C GLY A 71 -4.97 -2.02 -15.49
N PHE A 72 -5.22 -1.31 -14.41
CA PHE A 72 -6.20 -1.60 -13.39
C PHE A 72 -7.36 -0.59 -13.49
N THR A 73 -8.59 -1.07 -13.47
CA THR A 73 -9.78 -0.24 -13.47
C THR A 73 -10.60 -0.52 -12.23
N ARG A 74 -10.89 0.50 -11.45
CA ARG A 74 -11.82 0.47 -10.32
C ARG A 74 -13.11 1.18 -10.70
N LEU A 75 -14.24 0.52 -10.48
CA LEU A 75 -15.58 1.03 -10.77
C LEU A 75 -16.30 1.31 -9.46
N ASN A 76 -16.86 2.49 -9.33
CA ASN A 76 -17.73 2.90 -8.22
C ASN A 76 -19.14 3.09 -8.78
N PHE A 77 -19.99 2.07 -8.59
CA PHE A 77 -21.35 2.06 -9.17
C PHE A 77 -22.28 3.13 -8.57
N PRO A 78 -22.30 3.37 -7.25
CA PRO A 78 -23.11 4.43 -6.67
C PRO A 78 -22.82 5.83 -7.22
N LYS A 79 -21.55 6.08 -7.62
CA LYS A 79 -21.13 7.38 -8.18
C LYS A 79 -21.04 7.39 -9.70
N SER A 80 -21.22 6.24 -10.36
CA SER A 80 -21.00 6.06 -11.80
C SER A 80 -19.61 6.53 -12.26
N GLU A 81 -18.59 6.24 -11.48
CA GLU A 81 -17.20 6.63 -11.70
C GLU A 81 -16.34 5.42 -12.04
N ALA A 82 -15.46 5.55 -13.03
CA ALA A 82 -14.46 4.56 -13.41
C ALA A 82 -13.06 5.17 -13.33
N MET A 83 -12.22 4.66 -12.42
CA MET A 83 -10.84 5.10 -12.26
C MET A 83 -9.90 4.10 -12.92
N VAL A 84 -9.07 4.55 -13.85
CA VAL A 84 -8.11 3.73 -14.59
C VAL A 84 -6.69 4.10 -14.18
N THR A 85 -5.91 3.10 -13.75
CA THR A 85 -4.50 3.26 -13.37
C THR A 85 -3.61 2.38 -14.25
N PRO A 86 -2.68 2.94 -15.04
CA PRO A 86 -1.76 2.15 -15.85
C PRO A 86 -0.81 1.32 -14.97
N MET A 87 -0.76 0.01 -15.19
CA MET A 87 0.10 -0.88 -14.39
C MET A 87 0.53 -2.11 -15.21
N ARG A 88 1.77 -2.57 -15.04
CA ARG A 88 2.25 -3.81 -15.66
C ARG A 88 1.76 -5.05 -14.90
N PRO A 89 1.46 -6.17 -15.58
CA PRO A 89 1.07 -7.42 -14.91
C PRO A 89 2.18 -7.94 -14.00
N SER A 90 1.85 -8.18 -12.73
CA SER A 90 2.74 -8.76 -11.71
C SER A 90 1.95 -9.17 -10.48
N ARG A 91 2.53 -9.98 -9.59
CA ARG A 91 1.93 -10.26 -8.29
C ARG A 91 1.79 -8.99 -7.42
N SER A 92 2.78 -8.11 -7.46
CA SER A 92 2.72 -6.81 -6.79
C SER A 92 1.58 -5.94 -7.34
N ARG A 93 1.25 -6.05 -8.64
CA ARG A 93 0.06 -5.41 -9.21
C ARG A 93 -1.21 -5.92 -8.52
N VAL A 94 -1.37 -7.25 -8.37
CA VAL A 94 -2.54 -7.84 -7.69
C VAL A 94 -2.67 -7.28 -6.28
N SER A 95 -1.58 -7.30 -5.50
CA SER A 95 -1.58 -6.74 -4.14
C SER A 95 -2.00 -5.27 -4.13
N ARG A 96 -1.38 -4.41 -4.95
CA ARG A 96 -1.72 -2.98 -5.03
C ARG A 96 -3.16 -2.72 -5.46
N CYS A 97 -3.66 -3.50 -6.43
CA CYS A 97 -5.04 -3.38 -6.87
C CYS A 97 -6.03 -3.72 -5.76
N LEU A 98 -5.77 -4.77 -4.98
CA LEU A 98 -6.60 -5.15 -3.84
C LEU A 98 -6.59 -4.06 -2.76
N ALA A 99 -5.41 -3.56 -2.37
CA ALA A 99 -5.27 -2.48 -1.40
C ALA A 99 -5.99 -1.20 -1.86
N ALA A 100 -5.90 -0.86 -3.15
CA ALA A 100 -6.56 0.32 -3.72
C ALA A 100 -8.10 0.25 -3.68
N THR A 101 -8.70 -0.92 -3.46
CA THR A 101 -10.15 -1.02 -3.26
C THR A 101 -10.60 -0.53 -1.89
N SER A 102 -9.69 -0.29 -0.95
CA SER A 102 -9.94 0.03 0.46
C SER A 102 -10.69 -1.06 1.24
N MET A 103 -10.92 -2.22 0.63
CA MET A 103 -11.59 -3.37 1.26
C MET A 103 -10.58 -4.29 1.95
N PHE A 104 -9.34 -4.35 1.45
CA PHE A 104 -8.26 -5.14 1.99
C PHE A 104 -7.21 -4.23 2.63
N ASP A 105 -6.59 -4.67 3.71
CA ASP A 105 -5.36 -4.03 4.18
C ASP A 105 -4.15 -4.54 3.35
N ASP A 106 -3.01 -3.86 3.52
CA ASP A 106 -1.81 -4.17 2.75
C ASP A 106 -1.31 -5.59 2.98
N GLY A 107 -1.31 -6.06 4.23
CA GLY A 107 -0.84 -7.40 4.54
C GLY A 107 -1.73 -8.50 3.99
N LEU A 108 -3.04 -8.31 4.06
CA LEU A 108 -3.99 -9.25 3.45
C LEU A 108 -3.87 -9.24 1.93
N SER A 109 -3.72 -8.07 1.32
CA SER A 109 -3.50 -7.91 -0.12
C SER A 109 -2.24 -8.65 -0.57
N ASP A 110 -1.15 -8.58 0.21
CA ASP A 110 0.09 -9.31 -0.06
C ASP A 110 -0.08 -10.82 0.05
N ILE A 111 -0.75 -11.30 1.11
CA ILE A 111 -1.06 -12.74 1.28
C ILE A 111 -1.81 -13.26 0.06
N LEU A 112 -2.89 -12.58 -0.35
CA LEU A 112 -3.72 -12.96 -1.49
C LEU A 112 -2.95 -12.91 -2.82
N ALA A 113 -1.97 -12.01 -2.96
CA ALA A 113 -1.07 -11.98 -4.09
C ALA A 113 0.06 -13.03 -4.02
N GLY A 114 0.17 -13.76 -2.91
CA GLY A 114 1.24 -14.72 -2.65
C GLY A 114 2.60 -14.05 -2.37
N LEU A 115 2.58 -12.83 -1.87
CA LEU A 115 3.75 -12.07 -1.41
C LEU A 115 3.91 -12.19 0.10
N MET A 116 5.09 -11.86 0.60
CA MET A 116 5.32 -11.80 2.05
C MET A 116 4.59 -10.57 2.61
N PRO A 117 3.66 -10.76 3.54
CA PRO A 117 2.91 -9.64 4.10
C PRO A 117 3.79 -8.76 4.99
N TYR A 118 3.46 -7.47 5.03
CA TYR A 118 4.09 -6.47 5.89
C TYR A 118 5.63 -6.42 5.77
N GLY A 119 6.17 -6.72 4.59
CA GLY A 119 7.63 -6.75 4.36
C GLY A 119 8.39 -7.73 5.25
N GLY A 120 7.68 -8.67 5.91
CA GLY A 120 8.26 -9.64 6.85
C GLY A 120 8.47 -9.10 8.27
N ASP A 121 7.98 -7.91 8.63
CA ASP A 121 8.06 -7.35 9.99
C ASP A 121 7.00 -7.97 10.93
N ILE A 122 7.14 -9.27 11.19
CA ILE A 122 6.28 -10.05 12.07
C ILE A 122 7.03 -10.27 13.39
N SER A 123 6.48 -9.76 14.48
CA SER A 123 7.18 -9.76 15.75
C SER A 123 6.81 -10.93 16.67
N LEU A 124 5.54 -11.27 16.74
CA LEU A 124 5.03 -12.32 17.62
C LEU A 124 3.78 -12.96 17.01
N VAL A 125 3.65 -14.26 17.22
CA VAL A 125 2.41 -15.00 16.91
C VAL A 125 1.93 -15.64 18.20
N ARG A 126 0.66 -15.39 18.55
CA ARG A 126 -0.01 -15.94 19.73
C ARG A 126 -1.20 -16.78 19.30
N ASP A 127 -1.62 -17.71 20.14
CA ASP A 127 -2.84 -18.47 19.94
C ASP A 127 -4.07 -17.58 20.17
N ALA A 128 -5.00 -17.57 19.22
CA ALA A 128 -6.30 -16.92 19.31
C ALA A 128 -7.44 -17.93 19.57
N GLY A 129 -7.09 -19.18 19.85
CA GLY A 129 -8.05 -20.26 20.10
C GLY A 129 -8.58 -20.89 18.83
N THR A 130 -9.74 -21.51 18.94
CA THR A 130 -10.40 -22.21 17.82
C THR A 130 -11.78 -21.62 17.54
N ALA A 131 -12.17 -21.65 16.28
CA ALA A 131 -13.50 -21.22 15.84
C ALA A 131 -14.02 -22.16 14.76
N VAL A 132 -15.34 -22.17 14.55
CA VAL A 132 -15.96 -22.77 13.37
C VAL A 132 -16.38 -21.63 12.44
N ILE A 133 -15.89 -21.63 11.22
CA ILE A 133 -16.15 -20.59 10.22
C ILE A 133 -16.61 -21.28 8.95
N ASN A 134 -17.83 -20.95 8.48
CA ASN A 134 -18.45 -21.62 7.33
C ASN A 134 -18.44 -23.16 7.49
N GLU A 135 -18.79 -23.64 8.69
CA GLU A 135 -18.79 -25.06 9.07
C GLU A 135 -17.40 -25.74 9.11
N ILE A 136 -16.32 -24.98 8.89
CA ILE A 136 -14.94 -25.47 8.90
C ILE A 136 -14.31 -25.20 10.28
N PRO A 137 -13.78 -26.23 10.95
CA PRO A 137 -12.99 -26.05 12.17
C PRO A 137 -11.67 -25.34 11.86
N CYS A 138 -11.43 -24.18 12.51
CA CYS A 138 -10.26 -23.34 12.30
C CYS A 138 -9.43 -23.19 13.58
N ILE A 139 -8.16 -22.90 13.42
CA ILE A 139 -7.24 -22.45 14.47
C ILE A 139 -6.98 -20.97 14.23
N GLY A 140 -7.09 -20.16 15.28
CA GLY A 140 -6.83 -18.72 15.26
C GLY A 140 -5.41 -18.40 15.72
N TYR A 141 -4.81 -17.39 15.09
CA TYR A 141 -3.52 -16.83 15.45
C TYR A 141 -3.62 -15.32 15.49
N ILE A 142 -3.14 -14.71 16.57
CA ILE A 142 -2.92 -13.27 16.65
C ILE A 142 -1.47 -13.00 16.23
N VAL A 143 -1.29 -12.17 15.23
CA VAL A 143 0.01 -11.83 14.67
C VAL A 143 0.30 -10.37 14.94
N ASP A 144 1.31 -10.11 15.74
CA ASP A 144 1.76 -8.75 16.03
C ASP A 144 2.75 -8.29 14.96
N ILE A 145 2.48 -7.11 14.39
CA ILE A 145 3.20 -6.52 13.27
C ILE A 145 3.87 -5.23 13.75
N GLY A 146 5.06 -4.97 13.28
CA GLY A 146 5.67 -3.66 13.45
C GLY A 146 6.20 -3.40 14.85
N LYS A 147 6.87 -4.37 15.52
CA LYS A 147 7.57 -4.11 16.80
C LYS A 147 8.53 -2.93 16.74
N LYS A 148 9.02 -2.61 15.55
CA LYS A 148 9.95 -1.51 15.28
C LYS A 148 9.24 -0.23 14.84
N THR A 149 7.93 -0.26 14.66
CA THR A 149 7.13 0.91 14.24
C THR A 149 6.59 1.67 15.45
N ALA A 150 6.31 2.95 15.27
CA ALA A 150 5.69 3.79 16.30
C ALA A 150 4.26 3.36 16.67
N ASN A 151 3.61 2.58 15.82
CA ASN A 151 2.25 2.07 16.01
C ASN A 151 2.23 0.57 15.72
N PRO A 152 2.58 -0.29 16.69
CA PRO A 152 2.42 -1.73 16.53
C PRO A 152 0.94 -2.06 16.34
N SER A 153 0.63 -2.86 15.34
CA SER A 153 -0.72 -3.35 15.08
C SER A 153 -0.76 -4.87 15.23
N SER A 154 -1.95 -5.41 15.43
CA SER A 154 -2.15 -6.84 15.46
C SER A 154 -3.23 -7.23 14.47
N VAL A 155 -3.04 -8.35 13.81
CA VAL A 155 -4.07 -8.98 12.99
C VAL A 155 -4.38 -10.36 13.55
N THR A 156 -5.64 -10.79 13.40
CA THR A 156 -6.02 -12.15 13.75
C THR A 156 -6.37 -12.92 12.49
N VAL A 157 -5.77 -14.08 12.31
CA VAL A 157 -6.02 -14.98 11.18
C VAL A 157 -6.58 -16.32 11.66
N TYR A 158 -7.59 -16.83 10.98
CA TYR A 158 -8.14 -18.15 11.22
C TYR A 158 -7.89 -19.05 10.03
N ILE A 159 -7.30 -20.20 10.29
CA ILE A 159 -6.84 -21.17 9.28
C ILE A 159 -7.55 -22.50 9.51
N GLY A 160 -8.06 -23.09 8.45
CA GLY A 160 -8.70 -24.41 8.51
C GLY A 160 -7.73 -25.48 9.00
N LYS A 161 -8.20 -26.33 9.95
CA LYS A 161 -7.37 -27.38 10.56
C LYS A 161 -6.93 -28.43 9.55
N SER A 162 -7.80 -28.77 8.60
CA SER A 162 -7.59 -29.85 7.64
C SER A 162 -6.89 -29.41 6.36
N ASP A 163 -7.18 -28.21 5.87
CA ASP A 163 -6.76 -27.74 4.53
C ASP A 163 -5.77 -26.59 4.56
N GLN A 164 -5.52 -26.01 5.74
CA GLN A 164 -4.60 -24.91 5.97
C GLN A 164 -4.92 -23.65 5.12
N GLN A 165 -6.20 -23.49 4.72
CA GLN A 165 -6.64 -22.31 3.99
C GLN A 165 -7.03 -21.19 4.96
N LEU A 166 -6.94 -19.93 4.49
CA LEU A 166 -7.39 -18.76 5.23
C LEU A 166 -8.92 -18.66 5.17
N TYR A 167 -9.57 -18.65 6.31
CA TYR A 167 -11.04 -18.51 6.42
C TYR A 167 -11.48 -17.20 7.03
N ARG A 168 -10.63 -16.54 7.84
CA ARG A 168 -10.95 -15.22 8.38
C ARG A 168 -9.69 -14.44 8.65
N PHE A 169 -9.76 -13.16 8.33
CA PHE A 169 -8.73 -12.17 8.63
C PHE A 169 -9.39 -10.99 9.34
N ILE A 170 -8.84 -10.58 10.47
CA ILE A 170 -9.35 -9.48 11.28
C ILE A 170 -8.21 -8.48 11.47
N SER A 171 -8.45 -7.21 11.15
CA SER A 171 -7.51 -6.13 11.39
C SER A 171 -8.21 -4.95 12.05
N ASP A 172 -7.52 -4.25 12.93
CA ASP A 172 -7.99 -2.99 13.49
C ASP A 172 -7.92 -1.89 12.43
N HIS A 173 -8.83 -0.93 12.54
CA HIS A 173 -8.79 0.23 11.65
C HIS A 173 -7.62 1.15 12.06
N PRO A 174 -6.76 1.59 11.14
CA PRO A 174 -5.52 2.28 11.50
C PRO A 174 -5.73 3.63 12.19
N THR A 175 -6.86 4.29 11.95
CA THR A 175 -7.11 5.65 12.46
C THR A 175 -8.32 5.76 13.40
N VAL A 176 -9.21 4.76 13.42
CA VAL A 176 -10.44 4.79 14.23
C VAL A 176 -10.32 3.79 15.36
N LYS A 177 -10.10 4.28 16.59
CA LYS A 177 -9.95 3.44 17.77
C LYS A 177 -11.20 2.58 18.01
N GLY A 178 -10.99 1.26 18.11
CA GLY A 178 -12.06 0.28 18.36
C GLY A 178 -12.86 -0.08 17.09
N ALA A 179 -12.54 0.49 15.95
CA ALA A 179 -13.10 0.04 14.69
C ALA A 179 -12.28 -1.14 14.13
N GLN A 180 -12.98 -2.12 13.55
CA GLN A 180 -12.37 -3.36 13.09
C GLN A 180 -12.91 -3.76 11.73
N ARG A 181 -12.03 -4.31 10.91
CA ARG A 181 -12.38 -4.95 9.64
C ARG A 181 -12.23 -6.45 9.79
N THR A 182 -13.29 -7.17 9.48
CA THR A 182 -13.30 -8.63 9.38
C THR A 182 -13.54 -9.04 7.94
N VAL A 183 -12.66 -9.86 7.40
CA VAL A 183 -12.79 -10.47 6.07
C VAL A 183 -12.93 -11.97 6.24
N THR A 184 -14.07 -12.52 5.86
CA THR A 184 -14.35 -13.96 5.91
C THR A 184 -14.33 -14.52 4.48
N PHE A 185 -13.63 -15.63 4.30
CA PHE A 185 -13.42 -16.29 3.02
C PHE A 185 -14.23 -17.57 2.92
N GLY A 186 -14.80 -17.82 1.75
CA GLY A 186 -15.29 -19.13 1.36
C GLY A 186 -14.13 -20.08 1.00
N VAL A 187 -14.49 -21.23 0.46
CA VAL A 187 -13.50 -22.21 -0.03
C VAL A 187 -12.80 -21.65 -1.27
N VAL A 188 -11.48 -21.64 -1.25
CA VAL A 188 -10.65 -21.19 -2.39
C VAL A 188 -10.67 -22.28 -3.47
N LYS A 189 -11.11 -21.93 -4.68
CA LYS A 189 -11.17 -22.80 -5.85
C LYS A 189 -10.12 -22.40 -6.88
N ASP A 190 -9.43 -23.34 -7.47
CA ASP A 190 -8.48 -23.05 -8.54
C ASP A 190 -9.21 -22.70 -9.83
N ILE A 191 -8.71 -21.66 -10.53
CA ILE A 191 -9.18 -21.23 -11.85
C ILE A 191 -8.00 -21.01 -12.79
N SER A 192 -8.24 -21.09 -14.10
CA SER A 192 -7.23 -20.87 -15.14
C SER A 192 -7.46 -19.60 -15.95
N ALA A 193 -8.66 -19.02 -15.87
CA ALA A 193 -9.04 -17.80 -16.57
C ALA A 193 -10.01 -16.99 -15.68
N LEU A 194 -10.04 -15.66 -15.87
CA LEU A 194 -11.03 -14.82 -15.22
C LEU A 194 -12.42 -15.10 -15.84
N PRO A 195 -13.47 -15.16 -15.01
CA PRO A 195 -14.83 -15.19 -15.52
C PRO A 195 -15.16 -13.86 -16.23
N SER A 196 -15.99 -13.92 -17.24
CA SER A 196 -16.59 -12.71 -17.82
C SER A 196 -17.81 -12.32 -16.98
N ASP A 197 -17.81 -11.12 -16.41
CA ASP A 197 -19.00 -10.58 -15.76
C ASP A 197 -19.52 -9.38 -16.58
N PRO A 198 -20.62 -9.53 -17.32
CA PRO A 198 -21.18 -8.46 -18.15
C PRO A 198 -21.69 -7.26 -17.33
N LYS A 199 -21.85 -7.43 -16.00
CA LYS A 199 -22.23 -6.33 -15.10
C LYS A 199 -21.05 -5.43 -14.76
N VAL A 200 -19.82 -5.92 -14.94
CA VAL A 200 -18.59 -5.17 -14.71
C VAL A 200 -18.17 -4.48 -15.98
N SER A 201 -18.77 -3.31 -16.24
CA SER A 201 -18.49 -2.49 -17.41
C SER A 201 -18.38 -1.02 -17.01
N ASP A 202 -17.41 -0.33 -17.60
CA ASP A 202 -17.25 1.13 -17.45
C ASP A 202 -18.10 1.93 -18.43
N LYS A 203 -18.95 1.24 -19.22
CA LYS A 203 -19.81 1.87 -20.23
C LYS A 203 -20.82 2.83 -19.56
N GLY A 204 -20.76 4.09 -19.94
CA GLY A 204 -21.62 5.13 -19.38
C GLY A 204 -21.12 5.71 -18.04
N MET A 205 -19.99 5.27 -17.52
CA MET A 205 -19.36 5.85 -16.34
C MET A 205 -18.49 7.06 -16.71
N GLN A 206 -18.41 8.02 -15.79
CA GLN A 206 -17.44 9.10 -15.88
C GLN A 206 -16.04 8.50 -15.73
N LYS A 207 -15.23 8.57 -16.79
CA LYS A 207 -13.85 8.09 -16.75
C LYS A 207 -12.99 9.11 -16.03
N MET A 208 -12.44 8.67 -14.90
CA MET A 208 -11.40 9.39 -14.18
C MET A 208 -10.11 8.62 -14.43
N THR A 209 -9.11 9.25 -15.01
CA THR A 209 -7.76 8.74 -14.90
C THR A 209 -7.34 8.99 -13.46
N ALA A 210 -6.80 7.98 -12.77
CA ALA A 210 -6.08 8.25 -11.53
C ALA A 210 -5.03 9.28 -11.91
N GLU A 211 -5.14 10.48 -11.35
CA GLU A 211 -4.14 11.50 -11.60
C GLU A 211 -2.79 10.87 -11.28
N PRO A 212 -1.83 10.90 -12.22
CA PRO A 212 -0.48 10.47 -11.88
C PRO A 212 -0.09 11.32 -10.68
N GLU A 213 0.49 10.74 -9.66
CA GLU A 213 0.91 11.41 -8.43
C GLU A 213 1.65 12.73 -8.66
N PHE A 214 2.14 12.94 -9.86
CA PHE A 214 2.92 14.09 -10.30
C PHE A 214 2.42 14.69 -11.62
N ASP A 215 1.17 14.53 -11.97
CA ASP A 215 0.52 15.08 -13.19
C ASP A 215 1.41 15.04 -14.45
N GLY A 216 2.11 13.92 -14.66
CA GLY A 216 3.01 13.75 -15.80
C GLY A 216 4.29 14.60 -15.79
N THR A 217 4.54 15.37 -14.73
CA THR A 217 5.76 16.20 -14.59
C THR A 217 6.96 15.33 -14.26
N VAL A 218 6.77 14.27 -13.47
CA VAL A 218 7.80 13.30 -13.12
C VAL A 218 7.67 12.09 -14.04
N VAL A 219 8.69 11.85 -14.89
CA VAL A 219 8.66 10.80 -15.91
C VAL A 219 9.91 9.93 -15.80
N ILE A 220 9.73 8.61 -15.71
CA ILE A 220 10.84 7.65 -15.67
C ILE A 220 11.79 7.85 -16.87
N GLY A 221 13.07 7.93 -16.59
CA GLY A 221 14.13 8.15 -17.57
C GLY A 221 14.41 9.63 -17.91
N LYS A 222 13.58 10.57 -17.44
CA LYS A 222 13.81 12.02 -17.57
C LYS A 222 14.47 12.59 -16.33
N MET A 223 15.01 13.80 -16.45
CA MET A 223 15.49 14.57 -15.29
C MET A 223 14.31 14.91 -14.39
N ALA A 224 14.52 14.79 -13.07
CA ALA A 224 13.52 15.21 -12.10
C ALA A 224 13.34 16.75 -12.18
N PRO A 225 12.14 17.25 -11.83
CA PRO A 225 11.94 18.69 -11.67
C PRO A 225 12.87 19.26 -10.58
N PRO A 226 13.21 20.56 -10.62
CA PRO A 226 13.96 21.18 -9.54
C PRO A 226 13.19 21.10 -8.22
N LEU A 227 13.91 20.89 -7.13
CA LEU A 227 13.37 20.88 -5.77
C LEU A 227 14.21 21.75 -4.88
N VAL A 228 13.70 22.92 -4.56
CA VAL A 228 14.32 23.87 -3.63
C VAL A 228 13.34 24.18 -2.51
N GLY A 229 13.82 24.29 -1.28
CA GLY A 229 12.96 24.65 -0.16
C GLY A 229 13.70 24.77 1.15
N THR A 230 12.99 25.22 2.18
CA THR A 230 13.53 25.35 3.53
C THR A 230 13.21 24.11 4.34
N THR A 231 14.22 23.48 4.93
CA THR A 231 14.02 22.31 5.78
C THR A 231 13.46 22.70 7.15
N LEU A 232 12.91 21.72 7.86
CA LEU A 232 12.39 21.87 9.23
C LEU A 232 13.44 22.43 10.22
N LEU A 233 14.74 22.30 9.90
CA LEU A 233 15.85 22.87 10.67
C LEU A 233 16.24 24.29 10.20
N GLY A 234 15.50 24.89 9.27
CA GLY A 234 15.76 26.24 8.74
C GLY A 234 16.91 26.32 7.74
N LYS A 235 17.38 25.17 7.20
CA LYS A 235 18.42 25.15 6.17
C LYS A 235 17.80 25.08 4.78
N THR A 236 18.39 25.77 3.82
CA THR A 236 18.02 25.62 2.42
C THR A 236 18.46 24.24 1.92
N PHE A 237 17.55 23.56 1.24
CA PHE A 237 17.82 22.36 0.47
C PHE A 237 17.64 22.67 -1.00
N ASP A 238 18.54 22.17 -1.82
CA ASP A 238 18.46 22.24 -3.27
C ASP A 238 18.88 20.89 -3.83
N LEU A 239 17.98 20.28 -4.62
CA LEU A 239 18.21 18.96 -5.21
C LEU A 239 19.38 18.96 -6.19
N ASP A 240 19.67 20.11 -6.84
CA ASP A 240 20.76 20.24 -7.80
C ASP A 240 22.12 20.41 -7.13
N THR A 241 22.15 20.60 -5.80
CA THR A 241 23.42 20.64 -5.06
C THR A 241 24.15 19.29 -5.20
N PRO A 242 25.44 19.32 -5.61
CA PRO A 242 26.23 18.10 -5.74
C PRO A 242 26.27 17.30 -4.44
N THR A 243 26.07 15.99 -4.54
CA THR A 243 26.08 15.06 -3.41
C THR A 243 26.92 13.84 -3.74
N PRO A 244 27.62 13.23 -2.76
CA PRO A 244 28.29 11.95 -2.95
C PRO A 244 27.32 10.77 -3.09
N ALA A 245 26.05 10.98 -2.83
CA ALA A 245 25.04 9.91 -2.90
C ALA A 245 24.95 9.32 -4.32
N LYS A 246 24.80 8.01 -4.39
CA LYS A 246 24.65 7.26 -5.64
C LYS A 246 23.21 7.19 -6.11
N ALA A 247 22.26 7.35 -5.18
CA ALA A 247 20.83 7.44 -5.45
C ALA A 247 20.19 8.46 -4.53
N ARG A 248 19.05 9.01 -4.95
CA ARG A 248 18.27 9.97 -4.15
C ARG A 248 16.81 9.51 -4.07
N ILE A 249 16.17 9.77 -2.93
CA ILE A 249 14.74 9.53 -2.71
C ILE A 249 14.10 10.87 -2.40
N VAL A 250 13.06 11.22 -3.15
CA VAL A 250 12.17 12.36 -2.86
C VAL A 250 10.83 11.79 -2.43
N HIS A 251 10.34 12.20 -1.26
CA HIS A 251 9.11 11.68 -0.66
C HIS A 251 8.18 12.82 -0.28
N PHE A 252 6.95 12.80 -0.77
CA PHE A 252 5.90 13.77 -0.43
C PHE A 252 4.96 13.18 0.61
N TRP A 253 4.73 13.89 1.73
CA TRP A 253 4.00 13.35 2.88
C TRP A 253 3.17 14.39 3.61
N SER A 254 2.22 13.93 4.45
CA SER A 254 1.40 14.74 5.34
C SER A 254 1.26 14.05 6.70
N MET A 255 1.24 14.82 7.79
CA MET A 255 0.93 14.29 9.14
C MET A 255 -0.48 13.70 9.22
N ASN A 256 -1.38 14.17 8.37
CA ASN A 256 -2.78 13.78 8.34
C ASN A 256 -3.06 12.59 7.41
N ASP A 257 -2.04 12.10 6.70
CA ASP A 257 -2.13 10.92 5.85
C ASP A 257 -1.31 9.77 6.43
N SER A 258 -2.00 8.76 6.95
CA SER A 258 -1.35 7.62 7.62
C SER A 258 -0.48 6.80 6.67
N ASN A 259 -0.84 6.70 5.39
CA ASN A 259 -0.07 5.92 4.41
C ASN A 259 1.28 6.58 4.12
N SER A 260 1.31 7.89 3.88
CA SER A 260 2.56 8.62 3.68
C SER A 260 3.44 8.66 4.93
N CYS A 261 2.82 8.63 6.13
CA CYS A 261 3.57 8.48 7.39
C CYS A 261 4.21 7.08 7.52
N LEU A 262 3.51 6.02 7.11
CA LEU A 262 4.07 4.66 7.09
C LEU A 262 5.22 4.53 6.09
N GLN A 263 5.15 5.21 4.96
CA GLN A 263 6.23 5.26 3.97
C GLN A 263 7.55 5.80 4.55
N ILE A 264 7.51 6.68 5.58
CA ILE A 264 8.73 7.13 6.27
C ILE A 264 9.44 5.94 6.92
N VAL A 265 8.68 5.05 7.54
CA VAL A 265 9.22 3.82 8.14
C VAL A 265 9.78 2.89 7.06
N ASP A 266 9.04 2.75 5.95
CA ASP A 266 9.44 1.92 4.82
C ASP A 266 10.73 2.42 4.18
N ILE A 267 10.87 3.72 3.97
CA ILE A 267 12.10 4.35 3.47
C ILE A 267 13.25 4.09 4.43
N ASN A 268 13.03 4.24 5.75
CA ASN A 268 14.05 3.98 6.76
C ASN A 268 14.56 2.53 6.69
N GLN A 269 13.64 1.57 6.57
CA GLN A 269 13.99 0.15 6.42
C GLN A 269 14.73 -0.10 5.11
N ALA A 270 14.24 0.46 4.02
CA ALA A 270 14.79 0.26 2.69
C ALA A 270 16.22 0.79 2.54
N ILE A 271 16.57 1.90 3.22
CA ILE A 271 17.91 2.49 3.16
C ILE A 271 18.90 1.91 4.17
N THR A 272 18.43 1.20 5.19
CA THR A 272 19.28 0.60 6.25
C THR A 272 20.39 -0.32 5.73
N PRO A 273 20.19 -1.15 4.67
CA PRO A 273 21.23 -2.00 4.14
C PRO A 273 22.37 -1.24 3.43
N PHE A 274 22.19 0.03 3.09
CA PHE A 274 23.17 0.79 2.33
C PHE A 274 24.17 1.52 3.27
N PRO A 275 25.44 1.64 2.88
CA PRO A 275 26.41 2.43 3.62
C PRO A 275 25.93 3.88 3.77
N LYS A 276 26.18 4.47 4.93
CA LYS A 276 25.78 5.85 5.23
C LYS A 276 26.29 6.82 4.16
N GLY A 277 25.40 7.68 3.66
CA GLY A 277 25.68 8.65 2.61
C GLY A 277 25.60 8.12 1.17
N THR A 278 25.34 6.81 0.99
CA THR A 278 25.14 6.22 -0.35
C THR A 278 23.79 6.62 -0.94
N VAL A 279 22.77 6.77 -0.10
CA VAL A 279 21.43 7.20 -0.48
C VAL A 279 21.12 8.52 0.22
N GLN A 280 20.76 9.54 -0.54
CA GLN A 280 20.23 10.79 -0.02
C GLN A 280 18.71 10.74 -0.02
N VAL A 281 18.09 11.04 1.12
CA VAL A 281 16.64 11.15 1.23
C VAL A 281 16.27 12.58 1.58
N ILE A 282 15.22 13.09 0.95
CA ILE A 282 14.54 14.33 1.30
C ILE A 282 13.03 14.10 1.28
N SER A 283 12.36 14.54 2.31
CA SER A 283 10.89 14.55 2.32
C SER A 283 10.38 15.98 2.11
N VAL A 284 9.18 16.11 1.57
CA VAL A 284 8.45 17.38 1.39
C VAL A 284 7.12 17.23 2.14
N CYS A 285 6.90 18.09 3.13
CA CYS A 285 5.66 18.12 3.90
C CYS A 285 4.59 18.90 3.13
N LEU A 286 3.44 18.28 2.90
CA LEU A 286 2.29 18.88 2.22
C LEU A 286 1.24 19.43 3.20
N ASP A 287 1.54 19.52 4.49
CA ASP A 287 0.64 20.16 5.45
C ASP A 287 0.81 21.68 5.45
N HIS A 288 -0.29 22.41 5.66
CA HIS A 288 -0.22 23.82 6.00
C HIS A 288 0.33 23.97 7.41
N VAL A 289 1.64 24.14 7.53
CA VAL A 289 2.35 24.13 8.82
C VAL A 289 2.19 25.46 9.56
N GLN A 290 1.19 25.54 10.44
CA GLN A 290 1.02 26.68 11.32
C GLN A 290 1.88 26.58 12.60
N ASN A 291 2.25 25.38 13.03
CA ASN A 291 3.07 25.13 14.21
C ASN A 291 4.28 24.25 13.91
N PRO A 292 5.44 24.86 13.61
CA PRO A 292 6.66 24.11 13.33
C PRO A 292 7.16 23.23 14.49
N GLN A 293 6.82 23.54 15.74
CA GLN A 293 7.22 22.75 16.90
C GLN A 293 6.46 21.42 16.94
N GLN A 294 5.17 21.44 16.64
CA GLN A 294 4.37 20.22 16.55
C GLN A 294 4.91 19.29 15.46
N LEU A 295 5.22 19.85 14.30
CA LEU A 295 5.82 19.10 13.20
C LEU A 295 7.20 18.52 13.58
N ARG A 296 8.04 19.27 14.27
CA ARG A 296 9.34 18.77 14.77
C ARG A 296 9.17 17.61 15.74
N ALA A 297 8.22 17.71 16.67
CA ALA A 297 7.93 16.64 17.61
C ALA A 297 7.40 15.38 16.90
N PHE A 298 6.55 15.56 15.90
CA PHE A 298 6.05 14.47 15.07
C PHE A 298 7.19 13.82 14.28
N TRP A 299 7.97 14.61 13.50
CA TRP A 299 9.08 14.13 12.68
C TRP A 299 10.10 13.34 13.50
N LYS A 300 10.45 13.82 14.68
CA LYS A 300 11.33 13.11 15.60
C LYS A 300 10.79 11.73 16.00
N ARG A 301 9.47 11.58 16.15
CA ARG A 301 8.84 10.30 16.51
C ARG A 301 8.84 9.28 15.36
N THR A 302 8.88 9.73 14.10
CA THR A 302 8.93 8.82 12.95
C THR A 302 10.25 8.07 12.85
N GLY A 303 11.30 8.50 13.53
CA GLY A 303 12.63 7.91 13.43
C GLY A 303 13.37 8.25 12.14
N ALA A 304 12.85 9.17 11.32
CA ALA A 304 13.53 9.61 10.11
C ALA A 304 14.89 10.23 10.42
N THR A 305 15.92 9.77 9.71
CA THR A 305 17.32 10.24 9.87
C THR A 305 17.71 11.30 8.87
N TRP A 306 16.79 11.69 7.99
CA TRP A 306 16.94 12.73 6.96
C TRP A 306 16.10 13.97 7.25
N GLN A 307 16.15 14.95 6.35
CA GLN A 307 15.44 16.21 6.51
C GLN A 307 14.10 16.19 5.76
N THR A 308 13.17 17.03 6.21
CA THR A 308 11.94 17.33 5.48
C THR A 308 11.89 18.83 5.16
N ILE A 309 11.56 19.16 3.92
CA ILE A 309 11.20 20.51 3.50
C ILE A 309 9.84 20.84 4.07
N VAL A 310 9.67 22.05 4.54
CA VAL A 310 8.43 22.57 5.10
C VAL A 310 8.14 23.94 4.50
N ASP A 311 6.88 24.14 4.16
CA ASP A 311 6.39 25.41 3.63
C ASP A 311 5.02 25.70 4.26
N PRO A 312 4.76 26.91 4.74
CA PRO A 312 3.43 27.28 5.27
C PRO A 312 2.31 27.11 4.27
N LEU A 313 2.61 27.15 2.97
CA LEU A 313 1.64 26.97 1.89
C LEU A 313 1.29 25.48 1.63
N GLY A 314 2.05 24.53 2.22
CA GLY A 314 1.76 23.10 2.10
C GLY A 314 1.64 22.62 0.65
N PRO A 315 0.44 22.15 0.23
CA PRO A 315 0.22 21.67 -1.16
C PRO A 315 0.35 22.78 -2.20
N ASP A 316 0.23 24.05 -1.80
CA ASP A 316 0.40 25.23 -2.67
C ASP A 316 1.83 25.76 -2.70
N SER A 317 2.78 25.09 -2.05
CA SER A 317 4.19 25.44 -2.05
C SER A 317 4.81 25.35 -3.45
N ASP A 318 5.91 26.08 -3.66
CA ASP A 318 6.64 26.02 -4.93
C ASP A 318 7.15 24.61 -5.24
N ALA A 319 7.57 23.87 -4.22
CA ALA A 319 7.97 22.46 -4.36
C ALA A 319 6.80 21.59 -4.87
N ALA A 320 5.63 21.69 -4.25
CA ALA A 320 4.45 20.93 -4.66
C ALA A 320 3.98 21.30 -6.07
N ARG A 321 3.93 22.60 -6.38
CA ARG A 321 3.55 23.11 -7.72
C ARG A 321 4.53 22.69 -8.81
N THR A 322 5.84 22.77 -8.56
CA THR A 322 6.87 22.38 -9.53
C THR A 322 6.81 20.89 -9.83
N TRP A 323 6.53 20.07 -8.83
CA TRP A 323 6.36 18.63 -8.97
C TRP A 323 4.93 18.24 -9.36
N ARG A 324 4.01 19.20 -9.40
CA ARG A 324 2.58 19.00 -9.67
C ARG A 324 1.97 17.87 -8.82
N THR A 325 2.23 17.93 -7.52
CA THR A 325 1.66 17.01 -6.55
C THR A 325 1.06 17.77 -5.39
N ASP A 326 -0.20 17.53 -5.12
CA ASP A 326 -0.95 18.02 -3.97
C ASP A 326 -1.35 16.87 -3.03
N THR A 327 -1.08 15.64 -3.46
CA THR A 327 -1.47 14.41 -2.76
C THR A 327 -0.26 13.79 -2.06
N PRO A 328 -0.35 13.52 -0.73
CA PRO A 328 0.72 12.83 -0.01
C PRO A 328 0.85 11.38 -0.45
N GLY A 329 2.06 10.82 -0.31
CA GLY A 329 2.37 9.42 -0.60
C GLY A 329 3.24 9.21 -1.84
N GLY A 330 3.62 10.27 -2.54
CA GLY A 330 4.52 10.18 -3.69
C GLY A 330 5.96 9.88 -3.27
N ILE A 331 6.53 8.78 -3.77
CA ILE A 331 7.97 8.45 -3.64
C ILE A 331 8.59 8.42 -5.03
N VAL A 332 9.67 9.18 -5.22
CA VAL A 332 10.44 9.20 -6.46
C VAL A 332 11.88 8.84 -6.18
N ILE A 333 12.41 7.88 -6.92
CA ILE A 333 13.79 7.44 -6.79
C ILE A 333 14.56 7.94 -8.02
N LEU A 334 15.67 8.61 -7.74
CA LEU A 334 16.52 9.24 -8.74
C LEU A 334 17.90 8.57 -8.76
N SER A 335 18.48 8.49 -9.95
CA SER A 335 19.89 8.17 -10.10
C SER A 335 20.79 9.29 -9.56
N ARG A 336 22.09 9.05 -9.52
CA ARG A 336 23.09 10.06 -9.15
C ARG A 336 22.98 11.33 -10.01
N SER A 337 22.72 11.19 -11.30
CA SER A 337 22.57 12.30 -12.24
C SER A 337 21.23 13.05 -12.11
N GLY A 338 20.32 12.63 -11.25
CA GLY A 338 19.00 13.25 -11.08
C GLY A 338 17.92 12.74 -12.04
N LYS A 339 18.21 11.67 -12.82
CA LYS A 339 17.18 11.04 -13.65
C LYS A 339 16.24 10.20 -12.81
N VAL A 340 14.95 10.29 -13.10
CA VAL A 340 13.91 9.49 -12.45
C VAL A 340 14.08 8.02 -12.83
N GLN A 341 14.32 7.17 -11.84
CA GLN A 341 14.44 5.73 -12.01
C GLN A 341 13.14 5.02 -11.74
N SER A 342 12.44 5.44 -10.70
CA SER A 342 11.18 4.82 -10.29
C SER A 342 10.27 5.85 -9.65
N ILE A 343 8.97 5.61 -9.79
CA ILE A 343 7.88 6.31 -9.09
C ILE A 343 7.08 5.19 -8.43
N GLY A 344 6.98 5.18 -7.10
CA GLY A 344 6.32 4.09 -6.41
C GLY A 344 6.05 4.36 -4.94
N GLN A 345 5.13 3.60 -4.35
CA GLN A 345 4.54 3.85 -3.05
C GLN A 345 4.85 2.80 -1.97
N ARG A 346 5.68 1.76 -2.22
CA ARG A 346 5.84 0.64 -1.27
C ARG A 346 7.28 0.26 -0.97
N SER A 347 7.51 -0.18 0.28
CA SER A 347 8.80 -0.54 0.87
C SER A 347 9.60 -1.60 0.10
N MET A 348 8.97 -2.64 -0.39
CA MET A 348 9.67 -3.71 -1.10
C MET A 348 10.24 -3.26 -2.45
N ASP A 349 9.58 -2.30 -3.09
CA ASP A 349 10.02 -1.74 -4.37
C ASP A 349 11.13 -0.69 -4.18
N ILE A 350 11.25 -0.07 -3.00
CA ILE A 350 12.21 1.02 -2.74
C ILE A 350 13.65 0.48 -2.78
N THR A 351 13.96 -0.60 -2.09
CA THR A 351 15.32 -1.16 -2.04
C THR A 351 15.80 -1.57 -3.43
N ASP A 352 14.95 -2.25 -4.20
CA ASP A 352 15.28 -2.69 -5.56
C ASP A 352 15.43 -1.51 -6.52
N ALA A 353 14.55 -0.50 -6.40
CA ALA A 353 14.61 0.70 -7.20
C ALA A 353 15.85 1.54 -6.88
N VAL A 354 16.27 1.63 -5.61
CA VAL A 354 17.51 2.26 -5.19
C VAL A 354 18.71 1.52 -5.76
N ASN A 355 18.73 0.18 -5.68
CA ASN A 355 19.78 -0.64 -6.29
C ASN A 355 19.89 -0.41 -7.81
N ALA A 356 18.74 -0.31 -8.49
CA ALA A 356 18.69 -0.02 -9.92
C ALA A 356 19.20 1.40 -10.21
N ALA A 357 18.81 2.39 -9.41
CA ALA A 357 19.26 3.79 -9.56
C ALA A 357 20.76 3.94 -9.38
N MET A 358 21.36 3.19 -8.45
CA MET A 358 22.81 3.25 -8.19
C MET A 358 23.67 2.67 -9.34
N ARG A 359 23.09 1.85 -10.22
CA ARG A 359 23.78 1.26 -11.37
C ARG A 359 23.81 2.22 -12.59
N LEU A 360 23.02 3.29 -12.53
CA LEU A 360 22.96 4.29 -13.60
C LEU A 360 23.99 5.40 -13.35
N PRO A 361 24.57 5.95 -14.43
CA PRO A 361 25.50 7.06 -14.34
C PRO A 361 24.85 8.35 -13.85
#